data_12e1b6f4c8d870763883da780c7b5ba1
#
_entry.id   12e1b6f4c8d870763883da780c7b5ba1
#
_cell.length_a   1.000
_cell.length_b   1.000
_cell.length_c   1.000
_cell.angle_alpha   90.00
_cell.angle_beta   90.00
_cell.angle_gamma   90.00
#
_symmetry.space_group_name_H-M   'P 1'
#
loop_
_entity.id
_entity.type
_entity.pdbx_description
1 polymer ?
#
loop_
_entity_poly.entity_id
_entity_poly.type
_entity_poly.pdbx_seq_one_letter_code
_entity_poly.pdbx_strand_id
1 'polypeptide(L)'
;MQAAPKIEILLEEVIKKKASDLHLQVGLPPMLRVDGALVPVASADVLNDEAVETLIFAILDEDQKQILLKDKEFDFSFAFGDLGRFRVNAFHERGNLAAALRLIPNEILTVEQLGLPEVVKKFADYPRGLVLVTGPTGSGKSTSLAALLHKINVEQGKHIITIEDPIEYTHTSSKSVVVQREVHYDTYSFSAALRSALRQDPDVVLIGEMRDLETIASAITIAETGHLVFATLHTNSAAQSIDRMIDVFPPHQQPQIRSQLSNILMAICSQRLVPMIGSGRIAAAEIMIATPAVRNIIREGKTHQMDAVIQTGAEFGMQSMDRTLVNLVHAGTISYEEARNYAVDIDELDRLMRG
;
A
#
# COMPACT_ATOMS: atom_id res chain seq x y z
N MET A 1 20.97 -1.66 -39.28
CA MET A 1 19.97 -1.58 -38.20
C MET A 1 20.49 -2.48 -37.09
N GLN A 2 20.88 -1.94 -35.95
CA GLN A 2 21.16 -2.76 -34.79
C GLN A 2 19.86 -3.41 -34.30
N ALA A 3 19.91 -4.67 -33.86
CA ALA A 3 18.75 -5.35 -33.31
C ALA A 3 18.26 -4.58 -32.08
N ALA A 4 16.93 -4.51 -31.88
CA ALA A 4 16.34 -3.92 -30.67
C ALA A 4 17.02 -4.53 -29.43
N PRO A 5 17.34 -3.74 -28.39
CA PRO A 5 17.91 -4.28 -27.18
C PRO A 5 16.92 -5.30 -26.58
N LYS A 6 17.45 -6.39 -26.03
CA LYS A 6 16.59 -7.33 -25.30
C LYS A 6 16.05 -6.66 -24.03
N ILE A 7 14.81 -6.97 -23.68
CA ILE A 7 14.17 -6.37 -22.50
C ILE A 7 14.98 -6.63 -21.23
N GLU A 8 15.58 -7.80 -21.10
CA GLU A 8 16.39 -8.21 -19.95
C GLU A 8 17.57 -7.24 -19.70
N ILE A 9 18.24 -6.76 -20.77
CA ILE A 9 19.34 -5.80 -20.67
C ILE A 9 18.85 -4.47 -20.12
N LEU A 10 17.66 -4.03 -20.52
CA LEU A 10 17.07 -2.79 -20.02
C LEU A 10 16.66 -2.91 -18.55
N LEU A 11 16.12 -4.05 -18.14
CA LEU A 11 15.75 -4.31 -16.74
C LEU A 11 16.97 -4.40 -15.82
N GLU A 12 18.08 -5.01 -16.29
CA GLU A 12 19.37 -4.99 -15.59
C GLU A 12 19.91 -3.57 -15.41
N GLU A 13 19.77 -2.70 -16.42
CA GLU A 13 20.18 -1.28 -16.34
C GLU A 13 19.31 -0.51 -15.32
N VAL A 14 18.01 -0.80 -15.22
CA VAL A 14 17.14 -0.23 -14.17
C VAL A 14 17.70 -0.54 -12.79
N ILE A 15 18.00 -1.81 -12.53
CA ILE A 15 18.50 -2.28 -11.22
C ILE A 15 19.87 -1.67 -10.93
N LYS A 16 20.80 -1.76 -11.89
CA LYS A 16 22.18 -1.26 -11.78
C LYS A 16 22.24 0.24 -11.49
N LYS A 17 21.38 1.03 -12.15
CA LYS A 17 21.33 2.48 -11.97
C LYS A 17 20.40 2.91 -10.83
N LYS A 18 19.78 1.97 -10.12
CA LYS A 18 18.76 2.23 -9.08
C LYS A 18 17.65 3.15 -9.59
N ALA A 19 17.29 2.97 -10.87
CA ALA A 19 16.20 3.71 -11.47
C ALA A 19 14.86 3.23 -10.89
N SER A 20 13.92 4.14 -10.70
CA SER A 20 12.58 3.80 -10.22
C SER A 20 11.68 3.25 -11.32
N ASP A 21 11.83 3.78 -12.54
CA ASP A 21 10.99 3.41 -13.67
C ASP A 21 11.79 3.30 -14.97
N LEU A 22 11.31 2.44 -15.88
CA LEU A 22 11.70 2.36 -17.29
C LEU A 22 10.49 2.73 -18.15
N HIS A 23 10.67 3.63 -19.10
CA HIS A 23 9.64 4.01 -20.08
C HIS A 23 10.07 3.57 -21.49
N LEU A 24 9.16 2.89 -22.17
CA LEU A 24 9.29 2.44 -23.55
C LEU A 24 8.24 3.13 -24.41
N GLN A 25 8.67 3.89 -25.41
CA GLN A 25 7.79 4.66 -26.28
C GLN A 25 8.43 4.81 -27.66
N VAL A 26 7.61 4.76 -28.71
CA VAL A 26 8.07 4.98 -30.09
C VAL A 26 8.61 6.41 -30.26
N GLY A 27 9.72 6.53 -30.95
CA GLY A 27 10.36 7.83 -31.24
C GLY A 27 11.31 8.33 -30.15
N LEU A 28 11.49 7.57 -29.05
CA LEU A 28 12.43 7.85 -28.00
C LEU A 28 13.34 6.64 -27.76
N PRO A 29 14.59 6.82 -27.28
CA PRO A 29 15.33 5.72 -26.69
C PRO A 29 14.62 5.26 -25.40
N PRO A 30 14.88 4.03 -24.91
CA PRO A 30 14.43 3.63 -23.56
C PRO A 30 14.86 4.66 -22.53
N MET A 31 13.91 5.15 -21.71
CA MET A 31 14.13 6.20 -20.73
C MET A 31 14.06 5.64 -19.32
N LEU A 32 15.04 5.94 -18.50
CA LEU A 32 15.08 5.60 -17.07
C LEU A 32 14.70 6.81 -16.23
N ARG A 33 13.99 6.59 -15.13
CA ARG A 33 13.81 7.61 -14.09
C ARG A 33 14.81 7.37 -12.98
N VAL A 34 15.81 8.23 -12.89
CA VAL A 34 16.87 8.17 -11.88
C VAL A 34 16.79 9.45 -11.05
N ASP A 35 16.66 9.35 -9.73
CA ASP A 35 16.52 10.48 -8.79
C ASP A 35 15.47 11.51 -9.24
N GLY A 36 14.34 11.01 -9.78
CA GLY A 36 13.24 11.83 -10.27
C GLY A 36 13.40 12.38 -11.68
N ALA A 37 14.60 12.38 -12.26
CA ALA A 37 14.89 12.85 -13.61
C ALA A 37 14.76 11.73 -14.65
N LEU A 38 14.21 12.04 -15.84
CA LEU A 38 14.19 11.13 -16.98
C LEU A 38 15.52 11.25 -17.75
N VAL A 39 16.23 10.12 -17.87
CA VAL A 39 17.52 10.03 -18.58
C VAL A 39 17.47 8.89 -19.61
N PRO A 40 18.03 9.04 -20.81
CA PRO A 40 18.07 7.97 -21.79
C PRO A 40 19.06 6.87 -21.37
N VAL A 41 18.78 5.64 -21.78
CA VAL A 41 19.77 4.56 -21.73
C VAL A 41 20.86 4.86 -22.77
N ALA A 42 22.07 5.16 -22.32
CA ALA A 42 23.15 5.74 -23.13
C ALA A 42 23.59 4.90 -24.35
N SER A 43 23.31 3.59 -24.35
CA SER A 43 23.72 2.65 -25.40
C SER A 43 22.55 2.19 -26.29
N ALA A 44 21.35 2.76 -26.12
CA ALA A 44 20.16 2.33 -26.83
C ALA A 44 19.76 3.32 -27.94
N ASP A 45 19.41 2.78 -29.08
CA ASP A 45 18.87 3.55 -30.20
C ASP A 45 17.41 4.01 -29.94
N VAL A 46 16.95 4.95 -30.73
CA VAL A 46 15.52 5.37 -30.74
C VAL A 46 14.65 4.19 -31.18
N LEU A 47 13.64 3.88 -30.39
CA LEU A 47 12.73 2.77 -30.63
C LEU A 47 11.74 3.11 -31.76
N ASN A 48 11.55 2.18 -32.70
CA ASN A 48 10.44 2.17 -33.63
C ASN A 48 9.27 1.33 -33.06
N ASP A 49 8.14 1.26 -33.75
CA ASP A 49 6.94 0.53 -33.34
C ASP A 49 7.21 -0.98 -33.16
N GLU A 50 7.90 -1.63 -34.10
CA GLU A 50 8.27 -3.05 -34.04
C GLU A 50 9.18 -3.36 -32.82
N ALA A 51 10.09 -2.45 -32.51
CA ALA A 51 10.99 -2.62 -31.35
C ALA A 51 10.22 -2.50 -30.03
N VAL A 52 9.33 -1.52 -29.89
CA VAL A 52 8.51 -1.36 -28.68
C VAL A 52 7.57 -2.56 -28.50
N GLU A 53 6.90 -2.99 -29.58
CA GLU A 53 6.04 -4.18 -29.54
C GLU A 53 6.81 -5.43 -29.11
N THR A 54 7.98 -5.66 -29.71
CA THR A 54 8.83 -6.80 -29.37
C THR A 54 9.23 -6.78 -27.89
N LEU A 55 9.65 -5.62 -27.37
CA LEU A 55 10.04 -5.46 -25.96
C LEU A 55 8.88 -5.74 -25.01
N ILE A 56 7.69 -5.20 -25.29
CA ILE A 56 6.51 -5.37 -24.45
C ILE A 56 6.00 -6.83 -24.52
N PHE A 57 5.92 -7.40 -25.71
CA PHE A 57 5.44 -8.77 -25.88
C PHE A 57 6.38 -9.83 -25.31
N ALA A 58 7.66 -9.50 -25.11
CA ALA A 58 8.61 -10.41 -24.48
C ALA A 58 8.32 -10.68 -22.98
N ILE A 59 7.52 -9.81 -22.33
CA ILE A 59 7.16 -9.90 -20.92
C ILE A 59 5.67 -10.23 -20.69
N LEU A 60 4.93 -10.55 -21.75
CA LEU A 60 3.53 -10.92 -21.71
C LEU A 60 3.33 -12.36 -22.19
N ASP A 61 2.41 -13.08 -21.56
CA ASP A 61 1.87 -14.32 -22.12
C ASP A 61 0.82 -14.04 -23.21
N GLU A 62 0.33 -15.11 -23.87
CA GLU A 62 -0.59 -14.98 -25.00
C GLU A 62 -1.96 -14.40 -24.59
N ASP A 63 -2.47 -14.75 -23.40
CA ASP A 63 -3.75 -14.24 -22.90
C ASP A 63 -3.64 -12.74 -22.56
N GLN A 64 -2.54 -12.34 -21.91
CA GLN A 64 -2.23 -10.95 -21.59
C GLN A 64 -2.07 -10.08 -22.85
N LYS A 65 -1.42 -10.61 -23.90
CA LYS A 65 -1.33 -9.92 -25.19
C LYS A 65 -2.71 -9.68 -25.79
N GLN A 66 -3.60 -10.67 -25.75
CA GLN A 66 -4.96 -10.54 -26.27
C GLN A 66 -5.75 -9.47 -25.48
N ILE A 67 -5.59 -9.41 -24.16
CA ILE A 67 -6.21 -8.36 -23.34
C ILE A 67 -5.68 -6.98 -23.74
N LEU A 68 -4.36 -6.80 -23.80
CA LEU A 68 -3.74 -5.52 -24.20
C LEU A 68 -4.18 -5.05 -25.57
N LEU A 69 -4.24 -5.95 -26.55
CA LEU A 69 -4.68 -5.61 -27.91
C LEU A 69 -6.17 -5.23 -27.99
N LYS A 70 -7.00 -5.87 -27.16
CA LYS A 70 -8.45 -5.65 -27.11
C LYS A 70 -8.80 -4.39 -26.33
N ASP A 71 -8.28 -4.27 -25.09
CA ASP A 71 -8.70 -3.25 -24.12
C ASP A 71 -7.85 -1.99 -24.21
N LYS A 72 -6.75 -2.04 -24.99
CA LYS A 72 -5.80 -0.95 -25.27
C LYS A 72 -4.91 -0.54 -24.10
N GLU A 73 -5.09 -1.12 -22.93
CA GLU A 73 -4.27 -0.95 -21.75
C GLU A 73 -4.29 -2.24 -20.91
N PHE A 74 -3.20 -2.50 -20.21
CA PHE A 74 -3.11 -3.65 -19.30
C PHE A 74 -2.09 -3.39 -18.20
N ASP A 75 -2.54 -3.52 -16.94
CA ASP A 75 -1.70 -3.48 -15.74
C ASP A 75 -1.36 -4.91 -15.31
N PHE A 76 -0.09 -5.18 -15.06
CA PHE A 76 0.38 -6.48 -14.58
C PHE A 76 1.69 -6.34 -13.82
N SER A 77 2.10 -7.41 -13.19
CA SER A 77 3.44 -7.50 -12.62
C SER A 77 4.15 -8.78 -13.07
N PHE A 78 5.47 -8.76 -13.11
CA PHE A 78 6.26 -9.95 -13.38
C PHE A 78 7.55 -9.97 -12.58
N ALA A 79 8.04 -11.19 -12.26
CA ALA A 79 9.32 -11.39 -11.61
C ALA A 79 10.45 -11.45 -12.65
N PHE A 80 11.53 -10.72 -12.42
CA PHE A 80 12.74 -10.78 -13.24
C PHE A 80 13.81 -11.60 -12.51
N GLY A 81 13.67 -12.90 -12.54
CA GLY A 81 14.47 -13.84 -11.77
C GLY A 81 14.49 -13.49 -10.28
N ASP A 82 15.68 -13.61 -9.66
CA ASP A 82 15.91 -13.20 -8.27
C ASP A 82 16.33 -11.71 -8.15
N LEU A 83 16.39 -10.98 -9.28
CA LEU A 83 16.92 -9.62 -9.34
C LEU A 83 15.89 -8.56 -8.95
N GLY A 84 14.59 -8.81 -9.18
CA GLY A 84 13.54 -7.87 -8.85
C GLY A 84 12.18 -8.26 -9.41
N ARG A 85 11.16 -7.51 -9.03
CA ARG A 85 9.81 -7.56 -9.60
C ARG A 85 9.50 -6.21 -10.22
N PHE A 86 8.76 -6.23 -11.32
CA PHE A 86 8.33 -5.01 -12.00
C PHE A 86 6.81 -4.96 -12.08
N ARG A 87 6.24 -3.81 -11.73
CA ARG A 87 4.87 -3.45 -12.08
C ARG A 87 4.89 -2.76 -13.43
N VAL A 88 4.06 -3.18 -14.34
CA VAL A 88 4.01 -2.69 -15.72
C VAL A 88 2.61 -2.20 -16.04
N ASN A 89 2.52 -0.99 -16.57
CA ASN A 89 1.37 -0.52 -17.31
C ASN A 89 1.77 -0.47 -18.78
N ALA A 90 1.16 -1.34 -19.59
CA ALA A 90 1.29 -1.33 -21.05
C ALA A 90 0.02 -0.72 -21.65
N PHE A 91 0.17 0.18 -22.62
CA PHE A 91 -0.95 0.93 -23.19
C PHE A 91 -0.69 1.36 -24.64
N HIS A 92 -1.75 1.84 -25.31
CA HIS A 92 -1.63 2.41 -26.64
C HIS A 92 -1.53 3.94 -26.56
N GLU A 93 -0.59 4.51 -27.32
CA GLU A 93 -0.38 5.94 -27.51
C GLU A 93 -0.21 6.26 -29.00
N ARG A 94 -1.09 7.10 -29.59
CA ARG A 94 -1.10 7.47 -31.02
C ARG A 94 -1.07 6.27 -31.97
N GLY A 95 -1.72 5.19 -31.59
CA GLY A 95 -1.81 3.96 -32.40
C GLY A 95 -0.66 2.97 -32.18
N ASN A 96 0.38 3.33 -31.43
CA ASN A 96 1.53 2.48 -31.09
C ASN A 96 1.42 1.97 -29.64
N LEU A 97 2.16 0.90 -29.34
CA LEU A 97 2.34 0.45 -27.96
C LEU A 97 3.33 1.34 -27.20
N ALA A 98 3.11 1.49 -25.94
CA ALA A 98 4.01 2.11 -24.97
C ALA A 98 3.92 1.35 -23.63
N ALA A 99 4.95 1.46 -22.79
CA ALA A 99 4.93 0.88 -21.45
C ALA A 99 5.71 1.71 -20.44
N ALA A 100 5.20 1.71 -19.20
CA ALA A 100 5.91 2.18 -18.02
C ALA A 100 6.12 0.99 -17.07
N LEU A 101 7.39 0.68 -16.78
CA LEU A 101 7.77 -0.41 -15.91
C LEU A 101 8.38 0.18 -14.64
N ARG A 102 7.77 -0.08 -13.48
CA ARG A 102 8.25 0.36 -12.17
C ARG A 102 8.94 -0.78 -11.44
N LEU A 103 10.19 -0.55 -11.02
CA LEU A 103 10.91 -1.50 -10.16
C LEU A 103 10.27 -1.55 -8.77
N ILE A 104 9.90 -2.75 -8.34
CA ILE A 104 9.44 -3.04 -6.99
C ILE A 104 10.65 -3.42 -6.14
N PRO A 105 10.92 -2.72 -5.03
CA PRO A 105 12.06 -3.04 -4.18
C PRO A 105 11.95 -4.46 -3.60
N ASN A 106 13.06 -5.21 -3.61
CA ASN A 106 13.13 -6.52 -2.96
C ASN A 106 13.36 -6.43 -1.45
N GLU A 107 13.90 -5.31 -0.98
CA GLU A 107 14.19 -5.11 0.44
C GLU A 107 12.96 -4.60 1.18
N ILE A 108 12.52 -5.34 2.19
CA ILE A 108 11.44 -4.94 3.08
C ILE A 108 12.05 -4.29 4.30
N LEU A 109 11.81 -3.00 4.46
CA LEU A 109 12.27 -2.24 5.62
C LEU A 109 11.47 -2.61 6.87
N THR A 110 12.10 -2.52 8.05
CA THR A 110 11.41 -2.71 9.33
C THR A 110 10.57 -1.49 9.70
N VAL A 111 9.66 -1.65 10.66
CA VAL A 111 8.81 -0.55 11.17
C VAL A 111 9.67 0.60 11.71
N GLU A 112 10.81 0.28 12.34
CA GLU A 112 11.79 1.25 12.85
C GLU A 112 12.48 2.01 11.73
N GLN A 113 12.94 1.30 10.69
CA GLN A 113 13.60 1.92 9.54
C GLN A 113 12.67 2.85 8.77
N LEU A 114 11.36 2.58 8.83
CA LEU A 114 10.32 3.45 8.23
C LEU A 114 10.03 4.70 9.07
N GLY A 115 10.56 4.79 10.29
CA GLY A 115 10.29 5.90 11.22
C GLY A 115 8.86 5.90 11.77
N LEU A 116 8.15 4.78 11.68
CA LEU A 116 6.80 4.65 12.22
C LEU A 116 6.81 4.57 13.76
N PRO A 117 5.74 5.06 14.43
CA PRO A 117 5.62 4.96 15.89
C PRO A 117 5.77 3.53 16.41
N GLU A 118 6.42 3.37 17.56
CA GLU A 118 6.69 2.08 18.18
C GLU A 118 5.42 1.21 18.36
N VAL A 119 4.28 1.85 18.64
CA VAL A 119 3.00 1.15 18.81
C VAL A 119 2.56 0.38 17.56
N VAL A 120 2.99 0.80 16.37
CA VAL A 120 2.66 0.13 15.10
C VAL A 120 3.22 -1.29 15.07
N LYS A 121 4.38 -1.55 15.68
CA LYS A 121 4.94 -2.91 15.80
C LYS A 121 3.98 -3.89 16.49
N LYS A 122 3.22 -3.39 17.48
CA LYS A 122 2.28 -4.20 18.26
C LYS A 122 1.10 -4.69 17.41
N PHE A 123 0.87 -4.09 16.24
CA PHE A 123 -0.20 -4.53 15.34
C PHE A 123 0.05 -5.94 14.79
N ALA A 124 1.33 -6.30 14.63
CA ALA A 124 1.75 -7.66 14.24
C ALA A 124 1.53 -8.70 15.34
N ASP A 125 1.35 -8.27 16.60
CA ASP A 125 1.21 -9.15 17.75
C ASP A 125 -0.27 -9.37 18.15
N TYR A 126 -1.22 -8.73 17.48
CA TYR A 126 -2.63 -8.98 17.74
C TYR A 126 -3.03 -10.41 17.34
N PRO A 127 -3.77 -11.12 18.20
CA PRO A 127 -4.15 -12.49 17.94
C PRO A 127 -5.22 -12.60 16.85
N ARG A 128 -6.04 -11.58 16.66
CA ARG A 128 -7.16 -11.50 15.72
C ARG A 128 -7.72 -10.08 15.64
N GLY A 129 -8.57 -9.83 14.68
CA GLY A 129 -9.29 -8.57 14.49
C GLY A 129 -8.86 -7.85 13.22
N LEU A 130 -9.28 -6.61 13.06
CA LEU A 130 -9.04 -5.79 11.88
C LEU A 130 -8.09 -4.65 12.20
N VAL A 131 -7.04 -4.52 11.43
CA VAL A 131 -6.09 -3.38 11.44
C VAL A 131 -6.16 -2.69 10.09
N LEU A 132 -6.37 -1.39 10.09
CA LEU A 132 -6.41 -0.58 8.88
C LEU A 132 -5.14 0.27 8.75
N VAL A 133 -4.54 0.27 7.57
CA VAL A 133 -3.50 1.24 7.17
C VAL A 133 -4.08 2.10 6.06
N THR A 134 -4.24 3.39 6.32
CA THR A 134 -4.99 4.28 5.41
C THR A 134 -4.16 5.48 4.99
N GLY A 135 -4.63 6.21 3.99
CA GLY A 135 -3.95 7.39 3.45
C GLY A 135 -4.08 7.48 1.93
N PRO A 136 -3.71 8.61 1.33
CA PRO A 136 -3.75 8.80 -0.11
C PRO A 136 -2.79 7.85 -0.85
N THR A 137 -2.91 7.81 -2.17
CA THR A 137 -1.96 7.07 -3.01
C THR A 137 -0.54 7.61 -2.79
N GLY A 138 0.43 6.70 -2.65
CA GLY A 138 1.82 7.08 -2.41
C GLY A 138 2.14 7.49 -0.97
N SER A 139 1.25 7.25 0.01
CA SER A 139 1.50 7.53 1.44
C SER A 139 2.32 6.46 2.17
N GLY A 140 2.74 5.38 1.49
CA GLY A 140 3.56 4.33 2.08
C GLY A 140 2.79 3.19 2.76
N LYS A 141 1.48 3.04 2.49
CA LYS A 141 0.64 1.98 3.08
C LYS A 141 1.19 0.58 2.85
N SER A 142 1.47 0.24 1.60
CA SER A 142 1.98 -1.08 1.22
C SER A 142 3.34 -1.37 1.86
N THR A 143 4.19 -0.36 1.96
CA THR A 143 5.51 -0.46 2.61
C THR A 143 5.36 -0.76 4.11
N SER A 144 4.44 -0.09 4.79
CA SER A 144 4.17 -0.31 6.22
C SER A 144 3.55 -1.67 6.49
N LEU A 145 2.62 -2.11 5.60
CA LEU A 145 2.02 -3.44 5.68
C LEU A 145 3.06 -4.53 5.39
N ALA A 146 3.93 -4.34 4.40
CA ALA A 146 5.04 -5.25 4.14
C ALA A 146 5.96 -5.40 5.36
N ALA A 147 6.29 -4.30 6.04
CA ALA A 147 7.08 -4.33 7.28
C ALA A 147 6.39 -5.13 8.40
N LEU A 148 5.07 -4.96 8.58
CA LEU A 148 4.30 -5.70 9.57
C LEU A 148 4.22 -7.20 9.25
N LEU A 149 3.93 -7.54 7.98
CA LEU A 149 3.91 -8.94 7.54
C LEU A 149 5.29 -9.58 7.62
N HIS A 150 6.35 -8.83 7.29
CA HIS A 150 7.73 -9.31 7.44
C HIS A 150 8.04 -9.64 8.90
N LYS A 151 7.66 -8.77 9.84
CA LYS A 151 7.80 -9.04 11.29
C LYS A 151 7.09 -10.33 11.66
N ILE A 152 5.83 -10.53 11.26
CA ILE A 152 5.09 -11.77 11.54
C ILE A 152 5.82 -12.97 10.93
N ASN A 153 6.24 -12.86 9.67
CA ASN A 153 6.88 -13.94 8.92
C ASN A 153 8.19 -14.44 9.56
N VAL A 154 9.00 -13.52 10.08
CA VAL A 154 10.30 -13.89 10.68
C VAL A 154 10.22 -14.26 12.15
N GLU A 155 9.20 -13.80 12.88
CA GLU A 155 9.08 -13.99 14.32
C GLU A 155 8.09 -15.09 14.71
N GLN A 156 7.02 -15.31 13.94
CA GLN A 156 5.88 -16.17 14.26
C GLN A 156 5.72 -17.31 13.26
N GLY A 157 5.16 -18.45 13.69
CA GLY A 157 4.80 -19.59 12.81
C GLY A 157 3.33 -19.48 12.41
N LYS A 158 3.02 -18.67 11.38
CA LYS A 158 1.66 -18.34 10.92
C LYS A 158 1.46 -18.70 9.46
N HIS A 159 0.22 -18.92 9.05
CA HIS A 159 -0.15 -18.94 7.65
C HIS A 159 -0.68 -17.56 7.23
N ILE A 160 0.08 -16.87 6.40
CA ILE A 160 -0.20 -15.53 5.92
C ILE A 160 -0.71 -15.64 4.48
N ILE A 161 -1.89 -15.10 4.21
CA ILE A 161 -2.43 -14.99 2.85
C ILE A 161 -2.56 -13.52 2.49
N THR A 162 -1.99 -13.10 1.36
CA THR A 162 -2.22 -11.78 0.82
C THR A 162 -3.05 -11.84 -0.45
N ILE A 163 -3.89 -10.84 -0.65
CA ILE A 163 -4.67 -10.62 -1.86
C ILE A 163 -4.43 -9.18 -2.29
N GLU A 164 -3.78 -9.01 -3.43
CA GLU A 164 -3.22 -7.71 -3.87
C GLU A 164 -3.53 -7.44 -5.34
N ASP A 165 -3.50 -6.17 -5.74
CA ASP A 165 -3.75 -5.72 -7.12
C ASP A 165 -2.88 -4.51 -7.48
N PRO A 166 -1.65 -4.74 -7.99
CA PRO A 166 -0.88 -5.98 -7.98
C PRO A 166 -0.08 -6.19 -6.69
N ILE A 167 0.71 -7.29 -6.59
CA ILE A 167 1.67 -7.52 -5.51
C ILE A 167 2.79 -6.47 -5.58
N GLU A 168 2.94 -5.67 -4.49
CA GLU A 168 3.97 -4.61 -4.40
C GLU A 168 5.24 -5.05 -3.69
N TYR A 169 5.19 -6.05 -2.81
CA TYR A 169 6.35 -6.60 -2.10
C TYR A 169 6.29 -8.11 -2.08
N THR A 170 7.39 -8.78 -2.42
CA THR A 170 7.47 -10.24 -2.37
C THR A 170 8.02 -10.71 -1.04
N HIS A 171 7.31 -11.61 -0.37
CA HIS A 171 7.69 -12.21 0.88
C HIS A 171 8.20 -13.64 0.67
N THR A 172 9.44 -13.91 1.01
CA THR A 172 9.94 -15.28 1.10
C THR A 172 9.52 -15.86 2.45
N SER A 173 8.87 -17.03 2.44
CA SER A 173 8.50 -17.74 3.67
C SER A 173 9.71 -17.99 4.57
N SER A 174 9.59 -17.70 5.87
CA SER A 174 10.62 -17.91 6.90
C SER A 174 10.09 -18.82 7.99
N LYS A 175 9.67 -18.29 9.16
CA LYS A 175 8.95 -19.08 10.14
C LYS A 175 7.49 -19.30 9.77
N SER A 176 6.90 -18.33 9.05
CA SER A 176 5.53 -18.43 8.52
C SER A 176 5.53 -19.01 7.11
N VAL A 177 4.37 -19.53 6.71
CA VAL A 177 4.05 -19.82 5.30
C VAL A 177 3.38 -18.57 4.74
N VAL A 178 3.90 -18.03 3.65
CA VAL A 178 3.32 -16.84 2.98
C VAL A 178 2.81 -17.24 1.60
N VAL A 179 1.54 -17.01 1.38
CA VAL A 179 0.85 -17.22 0.09
C VAL A 179 0.36 -15.85 -0.40
N GLN A 180 0.92 -15.36 -1.50
CA GLN A 180 0.53 -14.10 -2.11
C GLN A 180 -0.28 -14.38 -3.38
N ARG A 181 -1.42 -13.72 -3.51
CA ARG A 181 -2.34 -13.90 -4.63
C ARG A 181 -2.63 -12.56 -5.30
N GLU A 182 -2.27 -12.45 -6.56
CA GLU A 182 -2.52 -11.28 -7.39
C GLU A 182 -3.88 -11.36 -8.06
N VAL A 183 -4.69 -10.31 -7.97
CA VAL A 183 -5.97 -10.21 -8.67
C VAL A 183 -5.69 -10.16 -10.18
N HIS A 184 -6.56 -10.76 -10.96
CA HIS A 184 -6.45 -10.98 -12.41
C HIS A 184 -5.41 -12.01 -12.84
N TYR A 185 -4.47 -12.40 -11.97
CA TYR A 185 -3.46 -13.41 -12.26
C TYR A 185 -3.75 -14.74 -11.51
N ASP A 186 -3.82 -14.67 -10.18
CA ASP A 186 -4.05 -15.84 -9.31
C ASP A 186 -5.51 -15.98 -8.88
N THR A 187 -6.29 -14.95 -9.06
CA THR A 187 -7.71 -14.88 -8.69
C THR A 187 -8.45 -13.85 -9.53
N TYR A 188 -9.76 -14.03 -9.69
CA TYR A 188 -10.58 -13.15 -10.50
C TYR A 188 -10.97 -11.83 -9.81
N SER A 189 -11.03 -11.80 -8.47
CA SER A 189 -11.39 -10.61 -7.70
C SER A 189 -11.02 -10.76 -6.24
N PHE A 190 -10.96 -9.66 -5.51
CA PHE A 190 -10.80 -9.65 -4.06
C PHE A 190 -11.85 -10.52 -3.36
N SER A 191 -13.13 -10.34 -3.70
CA SER A 191 -14.23 -11.07 -3.07
C SER A 191 -14.17 -12.59 -3.33
N ALA A 192 -13.77 -13.00 -4.52
CA ALA A 192 -13.59 -14.42 -4.85
C ALA A 192 -12.43 -15.03 -4.05
N ALA A 193 -11.30 -14.33 -3.98
CA ALA A 193 -10.15 -14.76 -3.21
C ALA A 193 -10.44 -14.86 -1.71
N LEU A 194 -11.10 -13.85 -1.12
CA LEU A 194 -11.45 -13.82 0.30
C LEU A 194 -12.41 -14.95 0.71
N ARG A 195 -13.42 -15.24 -0.12
CA ARG A 195 -14.30 -16.40 0.10
C ARG A 195 -13.54 -17.73 0.10
N SER A 196 -12.49 -17.84 -0.74
CA SER A 196 -11.64 -19.02 -0.79
C SER A 196 -10.67 -19.10 0.38
N ALA A 197 -10.11 -17.95 0.80
CA ALA A 197 -9.11 -17.86 1.85
C ALA A 197 -9.57 -18.48 3.17
N LEU A 198 -10.85 -18.34 3.55
CA LEU A 198 -11.42 -18.95 4.75
C LEU A 198 -11.32 -20.50 4.81
N ARG A 199 -11.08 -21.16 3.66
CA ARG A 199 -10.89 -22.62 3.56
C ARG A 199 -9.43 -23.02 3.40
N GLN A 200 -8.52 -22.06 3.51
CA GLN A 200 -7.08 -22.27 3.33
C GLN A 200 -6.33 -22.21 4.67
N ASP A 201 -7.05 -22.28 5.81
CA ASP A 201 -6.49 -22.26 7.16
C ASP A 201 -5.54 -21.04 7.43
N PRO A 202 -5.99 -19.80 7.14
CA PRO A 202 -5.16 -18.63 7.38
C PRO A 202 -5.14 -18.26 8.86
N ASP A 203 -4.02 -17.74 9.35
CA ASP A 203 -3.95 -17.00 10.60
C ASP A 203 -4.05 -15.50 10.36
N VAL A 204 -3.40 -15.04 9.27
CA VAL A 204 -3.28 -13.63 8.89
C VAL A 204 -3.71 -13.44 7.44
N VAL A 205 -4.55 -12.45 7.19
CA VAL A 205 -4.99 -12.09 5.84
C VAL A 205 -4.66 -10.62 5.57
N LEU A 206 -3.95 -10.35 4.48
CA LEU A 206 -3.79 -8.99 3.95
C LEU A 206 -4.75 -8.79 2.77
N ILE A 207 -5.51 -7.70 2.82
CA ILE A 207 -6.35 -7.21 1.73
C ILE A 207 -5.72 -5.92 1.21
N GLY A 208 -5.16 -5.96 0.01
CA GLY A 208 -4.41 -4.86 -0.58
C GLY A 208 -5.22 -3.56 -0.58
N GLU A 209 -6.51 -3.61 -0.93
CA GLU A 209 -7.43 -2.49 -0.80
C GLU A 209 -8.89 -2.95 -0.67
N MET A 210 -9.70 -2.13 0.01
CA MET A 210 -11.13 -2.34 0.17
C MET A 210 -11.91 -1.20 -0.51
N ARG A 211 -12.42 -1.45 -1.72
CA ARG A 211 -13.15 -0.44 -2.51
C ARG A 211 -14.66 -0.61 -2.49
N ASP A 212 -15.13 -1.83 -2.34
CA ASP A 212 -16.53 -2.23 -2.52
C ASP A 212 -17.11 -2.94 -1.31
N LEU A 213 -18.45 -3.04 -1.29
CA LEU A 213 -19.20 -3.64 -0.21
C LEU A 213 -18.85 -5.10 0.04
N GLU A 214 -18.66 -5.90 -1.03
CA GLU A 214 -18.39 -7.34 -0.89
C GLU A 214 -17.03 -7.60 -0.24
N THR A 215 -16.02 -6.83 -0.62
CA THR A 215 -14.67 -6.91 -0.06
C THR A 215 -14.69 -6.50 1.42
N ILE A 216 -15.38 -5.41 1.77
CA ILE A 216 -15.48 -4.93 3.15
C ILE A 216 -16.28 -5.94 4.02
N ALA A 217 -17.39 -6.47 3.52
CA ALA A 217 -18.18 -7.49 4.23
C ALA A 217 -17.36 -8.76 4.48
N SER A 218 -16.56 -9.18 3.50
CA SER A 218 -15.67 -10.34 3.63
C SER A 218 -14.57 -10.09 4.67
N ALA A 219 -13.95 -8.90 4.68
CA ALA A 219 -12.95 -8.51 5.67
C ALA A 219 -13.51 -8.55 7.11
N ILE A 220 -14.72 -8.00 7.31
CA ILE A 220 -15.41 -8.04 8.59
C ILE A 220 -15.65 -9.50 9.01
N THR A 221 -16.16 -10.34 8.12
CA THR A 221 -16.44 -11.75 8.40
C THR A 221 -15.18 -12.53 8.80
N ILE A 222 -14.07 -12.34 8.07
CA ILE A 222 -12.79 -13.00 8.35
C ILE A 222 -12.28 -12.57 9.74
N ALA A 223 -12.35 -11.27 10.06
CA ALA A 223 -11.93 -10.77 11.36
C ALA A 223 -12.83 -11.29 12.52
N GLU A 224 -14.15 -11.43 12.30
CA GLU A 224 -15.09 -12.00 13.28
C GLU A 224 -14.83 -13.49 13.54
N THR A 225 -14.39 -14.23 12.52
CA THR A 225 -14.10 -15.67 12.65
C THR A 225 -12.76 -15.95 13.30
N GLY A 226 -12.05 -14.94 13.78
CA GLY A 226 -10.88 -15.12 14.65
C GLY A 226 -9.53 -14.92 13.99
N HIS A 227 -9.48 -14.41 12.76
CA HIS A 227 -8.25 -14.15 12.01
C HIS A 227 -7.76 -12.71 12.21
N LEU A 228 -6.46 -12.49 12.06
CA LEU A 228 -5.90 -11.15 11.99
C LEU A 228 -5.97 -10.64 10.54
N VAL A 229 -6.69 -9.55 10.33
CA VAL A 229 -6.87 -8.95 9.01
C VAL A 229 -6.18 -7.60 8.95
N PHE A 230 -5.28 -7.44 7.99
CA PHE A 230 -4.74 -6.14 7.58
C PHE A 230 -5.44 -5.70 6.30
N ALA A 231 -5.81 -4.42 6.21
CA ALA A 231 -6.43 -3.91 4.99
C ALA A 231 -6.10 -2.42 4.77
N THR A 232 -6.28 -1.95 3.53
CA THR A 232 -6.10 -0.54 3.23
C THR A 232 -7.39 0.15 2.78
N LEU A 233 -7.42 1.46 3.06
CA LEU A 233 -8.40 2.41 2.53
C LEU A 233 -7.68 3.69 2.07
N HIS A 234 -8.34 4.45 1.18
CA HIS A 234 -7.84 5.75 0.71
C HIS A 234 -8.42 6.94 1.50
N THR A 235 -8.64 6.76 2.79
CA THR A 235 -9.13 7.78 3.71
C THR A 235 -7.98 8.47 4.44
N ASN A 236 -8.21 9.69 4.91
CA ASN A 236 -7.14 10.53 5.48
C ASN A 236 -7.11 10.55 7.00
N SER A 237 -8.10 9.95 7.68
CA SER A 237 -8.17 9.86 9.14
C SER A 237 -8.90 8.60 9.61
N ALA A 238 -8.76 8.27 10.89
CA ALA A 238 -9.45 7.15 11.51
C ALA A 238 -10.97 7.32 11.48
N ALA A 239 -11.47 8.52 11.78
CA ALA A 239 -12.90 8.81 11.70
C ALA A 239 -13.47 8.57 10.31
N GLN A 240 -12.83 9.13 9.27
CA GLN A 240 -13.22 8.92 7.87
C GLN A 240 -13.16 7.44 7.46
N SER A 241 -12.19 6.69 7.99
CA SER A 241 -12.03 5.26 7.69
C SER A 241 -13.21 4.45 8.22
N ILE A 242 -13.63 4.74 9.45
CA ILE A 242 -14.78 4.09 10.08
C ILE A 242 -16.06 4.42 9.31
N ASP A 243 -16.30 5.70 9.01
CA ASP A 243 -17.47 6.13 8.25
C ASP A 243 -17.48 5.47 6.86
N ARG A 244 -16.35 5.46 6.15
CA ARG A 244 -16.25 4.82 4.83
C ARG A 244 -16.61 3.34 4.86
N MET A 245 -16.18 2.61 5.89
CA MET A 245 -16.51 1.19 6.03
C MET A 245 -18.00 0.96 6.29
N ILE A 246 -18.66 1.89 6.98
CA ILE A 246 -20.08 1.78 7.31
C ILE A 246 -20.97 2.23 6.14
N ASP A 247 -20.59 3.32 5.48
CA ASP A 247 -21.45 4.01 4.50
C ASP A 247 -21.61 3.23 3.17
N VAL A 248 -20.75 2.25 2.90
CA VAL A 248 -20.93 1.37 1.73
C VAL A 248 -22.13 0.43 1.89
N PHE A 249 -22.60 0.21 3.13
CA PHE A 249 -23.74 -0.67 3.41
C PHE A 249 -25.06 0.09 3.34
N PRO A 250 -26.15 -0.60 2.92
CA PRO A 250 -27.47 -0.03 2.97
C PRO A 250 -27.84 0.46 4.37
N PRO A 251 -28.60 1.56 4.52
CA PRO A 251 -28.89 2.18 5.82
C PRO A 251 -29.43 1.22 6.88
N HIS A 252 -30.25 0.24 6.49
CA HIS A 252 -30.82 -0.73 7.42
C HIS A 252 -29.79 -1.73 7.99
N GLN A 253 -28.64 -1.90 7.34
CA GLN A 253 -27.57 -2.78 7.81
C GLN A 253 -26.53 -2.03 8.66
N GLN A 254 -26.40 -0.71 8.51
CA GLN A 254 -25.36 0.08 9.16
C GLN A 254 -25.32 -0.08 10.69
N PRO A 255 -26.42 -0.17 11.44
CA PRO A 255 -26.39 -0.40 12.89
C PRO A 255 -25.68 -1.73 13.25
N GLN A 256 -25.96 -2.79 12.48
CA GLN A 256 -25.30 -4.08 12.66
C GLN A 256 -23.79 -3.98 12.36
N ILE A 257 -23.42 -3.34 11.24
CA ILE A 257 -22.04 -3.15 10.85
C ILE A 257 -21.27 -2.33 11.90
N ARG A 258 -21.85 -1.26 12.46
CA ARG A 258 -21.23 -0.52 13.58
C ARG A 258 -20.95 -1.43 14.77
N SER A 259 -21.88 -2.29 15.14
CA SER A 259 -21.70 -3.25 16.22
C SER A 259 -20.54 -4.22 15.93
N GLN A 260 -20.55 -4.83 14.74
CA GLN A 260 -19.49 -5.76 14.31
C GLN A 260 -18.14 -5.06 14.28
N LEU A 261 -18.04 -3.93 13.59
CA LEU A 261 -16.79 -3.17 13.46
C LEU A 261 -16.25 -2.74 14.84
N SER A 262 -17.14 -2.30 15.77
CA SER A 262 -16.73 -1.95 17.13
C SER A 262 -16.10 -3.09 17.90
N ASN A 263 -16.40 -4.35 17.55
CA ASN A 263 -15.86 -5.53 18.22
C ASN A 263 -14.55 -6.01 17.61
N ILE A 264 -14.43 -5.94 16.27
CA ILE A 264 -13.29 -6.51 15.55
C ILE A 264 -12.15 -5.50 15.31
N LEU A 265 -12.45 -4.19 15.24
CA LEU A 265 -11.42 -3.18 14.97
C LEU A 265 -10.41 -3.14 16.12
N MET A 266 -9.12 -3.21 15.77
CA MET A 266 -8.01 -3.16 16.72
C MET A 266 -7.25 -1.85 16.64
N ALA A 267 -6.91 -1.39 15.45
CA ALA A 267 -6.17 -0.15 15.22
C ALA A 267 -6.41 0.41 13.82
N ILE A 268 -6.20 1.72 13.70
CA ILE A 268 -6.10 2.42 12.40
C ILE A 268 -4.80 3.24 12.43
N CYS A 269 -4.00 3.12 11.36
CA CYS A 269 -2.82 3.92 11.09
C CYS A 269 -3.07 4.73 9.81
N SER A 270 -3.34 6.03 9.94
CA SER A 270 -3.56 6.91 8.78
C SER A 270 -2.26 7.66 8.47
N GLN A 271 -1.73 7.47 7.25
CA GLN A 271 -0.37 7.86 6.90
C GLN A 271 -0.30 8.94 5.82
N ARG A 272 0.73 9.78 5.92
CA ARG A 272 1.21 10.68 4.86
C ARG A 272 2.73 10.57 4.77
N LEU A 273 3.30 10.70 3.57
CA LEU A 273 4.74 10.85 3.38
C LEU A 273 5.08 12.32 3.27
N VAL A 274 5.91 12.81 4.20
CA VAL A 274 6.32 14.21 4.31
C VAL A 274 7.78 14.35 3.87
N PRO A 275 8.14 15.36 3.06
CA PRO A 275 9.53 15.63 2.68
C PRO A 275 10.41 15.90 3.90
N MET A 276 11.60 15.30 3.94
CA MET A 276 12.60 15.55 4.96
C MET A 276 13.48 16.75 4.59
N ILE A 277 14.06 17.38 5.60
CA ILE A 277 15.14 18.36 5.40
C ILE A 277 16.31 17.64 4.71
N GLY A 278 16.73 18.18 3.56
CA GLY A 278 17.80 17.60 2.75
C GLY A 278 17.26 16.72 1.64
N SER A 279 16.93 15.46 1.89
CA SER A 279 16.43 14.54 0.88
C SER A 279 15.60 13.40 1.48
N GLY A 280 14.76 12.79 0.66
CA GLY A 280 13.90 11.68 1.06
C GLY A 280 12.58 12.10 1.68
N ARG A 281 11.83 11.12 2.19
CA ARG A 281 10.51 11.31 2.82
C ARG A 281 10.41 10.45 4.06
N ILE A 282 9.62 10.90 5.04
CA ILE A 282 9.32 10.17 6.26
C ILE A 282 7.81 10.00 6.41
N ALA A 283 7.38 8.90 7.03
CA ALA A 283 5.98 8.68 7.32
C ALA A 283 5.55 9.50 8.54
N ALA A 284 4.54 10.36 8.36
CA ALA A 284 3.76 10.92 9.45
C ALA A 284 2.47 10.12 9.58
N ALA A 285 2.08 9.75 10.80
CA ALA A 285 0.95 8.88 11.03
C ALA A 285 0.06 9.35 12.19
N GLU A 286 -1.24 9.38 11.94
CA GLU A 286 -2.27 9.36 12.97
C GLU A 286 -2.48 7.91 13.40
N ILE A 287 -2.49 7.65 14.70
CA ILE A 287 -2.69 6.32 15.27
C ILE A 287 -3.91 6.33 16.18
N MET A 288 -4.88 5.48 15.87
CA MET A 288 -6.04 5.18 16.71
C MET A 288 -5.97 3.73 17.17
N ILE A 289 -6.14 3.51 18.46
CA ILE A 289 -6.24 2.17 19.09
C ILE A 289 -7.69 1.98 19.57
N ALA A 290 -8.27 0.84 19.30
CA ALA A 290 -9.66 0.54 19.63
C ALA A 290 -9.87 0.26 21.14
N THR A 291 -9.72 1.28 21.95
CA THR A 291 -10.06 1.27 23.39
C THR A 291 -11.58 1.12 23.60
N PRO A 292 -12.07 0.82 24.82
CA PRO A 292 -13.50 0.79 25.10
C PRO A 292 -14.24 2.08 24.72
N ALA A 293 -13.59 3.26 24.87
CA ALA A 293 -14.14 4.55 24.46
C ALA A 293 -14.32 4.62 22.94
N VAL A 294 -13.30 4.26 22.18
CA VAL A 294 -13.37 4.20 20.70
C VAL A 294 -14.47 3.23 20.24
N ARG A 295 -14.53 2.03 20.82
CA ARG A 295 -15.56 1.03 20.49
C ARG A 295 -16.97 1.55 20.74
N ASN A 296 -17.16 2.31 21.82
CA ASN A 296 -18.46 2.93 22.11
C ASN A 296 -18.84 4.00 21.10
N ILE A 297 -17.88 4.88 20.73
CA ILE A 297 -18.07 5.91 19.69
C ILE A 297 -18.51 5.27 18.37
N ILE A 298 -17.85 4.19 17.94
CA ILE A 298 -18.21 3.48 16.71
C ILE A 298 -19.64 2.92 16.80
N ARG A 299 -19.98 2.26 17.91
CA ARG A 299 -21.31 1.65 18.12
C ARG A 299 -22.43 2.67 18.10
N GLU A 300 -22.19 3.84 18.71
CA GLU A 300 -23.17 4.93 18.78
C GLU A 300 -23.22 5.80 17.52
N GLY A 301 -22.29 5.59 16.55
CA GLY A 301 -22.20 6.41 15.34
C GLY A 301 -21.76 7.85 15.59
N LYS A 302 -20.97 8.08 16.65
CA LYS A 302 -20.46 9.41 17.07
C LYS A 302 -19.03 9.65 16.60
N THR A 303 -18.70 9.28 15.36
CA THR A 303 -17.35 9.33 14.79
C THR A 303 -16.72 10.73 14.84
N HIS A 304 -17.51 11.80 14.85
CA HIS A 304 -17.08 13.18 15.05
C HIS A 304 -16.39 13.44 16.41
N GLN A 305 -16.51 12.53 17.39
CA GLN A 305 -15.81 12.62 18.68
C GLN A 305 -14.45 11.91 18.65
N MET A 306 -14.07 11.26 17.54
CA MET A 306 -12.90 10.40 17.46
C MET A 306 -11.59 11.19 17.69
N ASP A 307 -11.48 12.36 17.09
CA ASP A 307 -10.28 13.19 17.17
C ASP A 307 -9.94 13.57 18.63
N ALA A 308 -10.95 13.91 19.43
CA ALA A 308 -10.77 14.22 20.85
C ALA A 308 -10.26 13.02 21.65
N VAL A 309 -10.74 11.80 21.33
CA VAL A 309 -10.26 10.57 22.00
C VAL A 309 -8.85 10.21 21.55
N ILE A 310 -8.49 10.41 20.29
CA ILE A 310 -7.13 10.21 19.80
C ILE A 310 -6.16 11.16 20.48
N GLN A 311 -6.49 12.45 20.60
CA GLN A 311 -5.65 13.46 21.26
C GLN A 311 -5.38 13.15 22.74
N THR A 312 -6.37 12.57 23.44
CA THR A 312 -6.25 12.25 24.86
C THR A 312 -5.73 10.82 25.13
N GLY A 313 -5.61 9.98 24.09
CA GLY A 313 -5.27 8.57 24.19
C GLY A 313 -3.78 8.24 24.14
N ALA A 314 -2.89 9.16 24.47
CA ALA A 314 -1.43 8.97 24.38
C ALA A 314 -0.93 7.79 25.23
N GLU A 315 -1.55 7.47 26.36
CA GLU A 315 -1.21 6.32 27.19
C GLU A 315 -1.39 4.97 26.48
N PHE A 316 -2.28 4.91 25.48
CA PHE A 316 -2.52 3.72 24.63
C PHE A 316 -1.63 3.72 23.38
N GLY A 317 -0.80 4.76 23.19
CA GLY A 317 0.00 4.96 21.98
C GLY A 317 -0.74 5.65 20.84
N MET A 318 -1.91 6.24 21.11
CA MET A 318 -2.62 7.07 20.13
C MET A 318 -1.89 8.41 19.93
N GLN A 319 -1.95 8.91 18.72
CA GLN A 319 -1.45 10.25 18.39
C GLN A 319 -2.19 10.81 17.18
N SER A 320 -2.42 12.12 17.19
CA SER A 320 -2.96 12.83 16.03
C SER A 320 -1.89 13.06 14.97
N MET A 321 -2.30 13.34 13.73
CA MET A 321 -1.39 13.72 12.65
C MET A 321 -0.57 14.95 13.05
N ASP A 322 -1.21 15.99 13.60
CA ASP A 322 -0.54 17.24 13.96
C ASP A 322 0.49 17.02 15.07
N ARG A 323 0.21 16.16 16.07
CA ARG A 323 1.20 15.78 17.08
C ARG A 323 2.40 15.08 16.46
N THR A 324 2.19 14.19 15.49
CA THR A 324 3.29 13.52 14.77
C THR A 324 4.15 14.53 14.03
N LEU A 325 3.52 15.46 13.30
CA LEU A 325 4.23 16.50 12.58
C LEU A 325 5.08 17.39 13.51
N VAL A 326 4.53 17.80 14.65
CA VAL A 326 5.27 18.56 15.68
C VAL A 326 6.49 17.78 16.18
N ASN A 327 6.33 16.48 16.47
CA ASN A 327 7.43 15.63 16.91
C ASN A 327 8.55 15.57 15.86
N LEU A 328 8.19 15.45 14.57
CA LEU A 328 9.16 15.45 13.45
C LEU A 328 9.88 16.78 13.28
N VAL A 329 9.20 17.92 13.52
CA VAL A 329 9.83 19.23 13.50
C VAL A 329 10.81 19.39 14.68
N HIS A 330 10.40 19.00 15.90
CA HIS A 330 11.27 19.05 17.08
C HIS A 330 12.50 18.15 16.95
N ALA A 331 12.36 17.00 16.25
CA ALA A 331 13.47 16.11 15.92
C ALA A 331 14.38 16.66 14.79
N GLY A 332 14.03 17.81 14.18
CA GLY A 332 14.78 18.38 13.05
C GLY A 332 14.66 17.54 11.76
N THR A 333 13.68 16.65 11.66
CA THR A 333 13.48 15.76 10.50
C THR A 333 12.79 16.47 9.34
N ILE A 334 11.77 17.28 9.64
CA ILE A 334 11.03 18.09 8.68
C ILE A 334 11.05 19.57 9.08
N SER A 335 10.81 20.45 8.11
CA SER A 335 10.66 21.88 8.41
C SER A 335 9.27 22.19 8.98
N TYR A 336 9.15 23.32 9.70
CA TYR A 336 7.85 23.79 10.17
C TYR A 336 6.91 24.15 9.00
N GLU A 337 7.45 24.64 7.90
CA GLU A 337 6.68 24.93 6.70
C GLU A 337 6.05 23.65 6.12
N GLU A 338 6.85 22.58 6.01
CA GLU A 338 6.32 21.27 5.60
C GLU A 338 5.27 20.74 6.59
N ALA A 339 5.49 20.87 7.89
CA ALA A 339 4.49 20.46 8.87
C ALA A 339 3.16 21.19 8.66
N ARG A 340 3.17 22.50 8.38
CA ARG A 340 1.95 23.27 8.08
C ARG A 340 1.25 22.83 6.79
N ASN A 341 2.01 22.46 5.76
CA ASN A 341 1.46 21.99 4.49
C ASN A 341 0.71 20.65 4.64
N TYR A 342 1.10 19.83 5.62
CA TYR A 342 0.53 18.51 5.89
C TYR A 342 -0.41 18.48 7.10
N ALA A 343 -0.54 19.58 7.84
CA ALA A 343 -1.40 19.67 9.02
C ALA A 343 -2.87 19.37 8.69
N VAL A 344 -3.55 18.77 9.65
CA VAL A 344 -5.02 18.58 9.62
C VAL A 344 -5.70 19.83 10.19
N ASP A 345 -5.15 20.38 11.29
CA ASP A 345 -5.58 21.60 11.93
C ASP A 345 -4.35 22.47 12.23
N ILE A 346 -4.21 23.60 11.50
CA ILE A 346 -3.08 24.49 11.63
C ILE A 346 -3.05 25.17 13.01
N ASP A 347 -4.20 25.53 13.56
CA ASP A 347 -4.27 26.17 14.88
C ASP A 347 -3.85 25.19 15.98
N GLU A 348 -4.24 23.92 15.86
CA GLU A 348 -3.79 22.86 16.76
C GLU A 348 -2.29 22.60 16.60
N LEU A 349 -1.77 22.52 15.38
CA LEU A 349 -0.33 22.40 15.11
C LEU A 349 0.45 23.52 15.80
N ASP A 350 0.03 24.78 15.58
CA ASP A 350 0.68 25.96 16.14
C ASP A 350 0.62 25.99 17.68
N ARG A 351 -0.48 25.51 18.26
CA ARG A 351 -0.64 25.33 19.70
C ARG A 351 0.34 24.32 20.26
N LEU A 352 0.45 23.16 19.59
CA LEU A 352 1.34 22.06 19.98
C LEU A 352 2.82 22.42 19.81
N MET A 353 3.17 23.33 18.89
CA MET A 353 4.54 23.83 18.70
C MET A 353 4.99 24.78 19.82
N ARG A 354 4.05 25.46 20.50
CA ARG A 354 4.35 26.43 21.55
C ARG A 354 4.45 25.79 22.93
N GLY A 355 3.86 24.64 23.13
CA GLY A 355 3.73 24.03 24.45
C GLY A 355 4.14 22.68 24.65
#